data_fc7ad6f40ac2038efe44be37d6e54bdd
#
_entry.id   fc7ad6f40ac2038efe44be37d6e54bdd
#
_cell.length_a   1.000
_cell.length_b   1.000
_cell.length_c   1.000
_cell.angle_alpha   90.00
_cell.angle_beta   90.00
_cell.angle_gamma   90.00
#
_symmetry.space_group_name_H-M   'P 1'
#
loop_
_entity.id
_entity.type
_entity.pdbx_description
1 polymer ?
#
loop_
_entity_poly.entity_id
_entity_poly.type
_entity_poly.pdbx_seq_one_letter_code
_entity_poly.pdbx_strand_id
1 'polypeptide(L)'
;MVVLLEENREAYMIQCDNLVKIYKTRDSEVLALQGLDMTVRSGELLAVVGKSGSGKSTFLNMIGGLDKPSAGKLMVDGKNLFIMTQKELVEYKKKTVGFVWQNNARNLFPYLNALENIQVPMLFTGEKQRKEKALELLELVGMSHRKYNKLAELSGGEQQRIAIAIALANAPKLLLADEPTGSVDKKTSDYILDIFRELNRSKKTTVLIVTHDNALARKVNRVISIQDGKISSELHARYDLEALKELAWEEGHEEYTILDRANRLQLPSEMLEKMGVQDNKVILEFEQDRIIIKAVSP
;
A
#
# COMPACT_ATOMS: atom_id res chain seq x y z
N MET A 1 -32.65 30.94 -2.26
CA MET A 1 -32.79 29.54 -2.66
C MET A 1 -31.39 29.03 -2.96
N VAL A 2 -30.68 28.53 -1.93
CA VAL A 2 -29.31 28.02 -2.05
C VAL A 2 -29.46 26.55 -2.43
N VAL A 3 -29.18 26.24 -3.69
CA VAL A 3 -29.04 24.85 -4.14
C VAL A 3 -27.71 24.34 -3.54
N LEU A 4 -27.82 23.59 -2.47
CA LEU A 4 -26.70 22.77 -1.98
C LEU A 4 -26.43 21.71 -3.06
N LEU A 5 -25.37 21.91 -3.81
CA LEU A 5 -24.74 20.87 -4.59
C LEU A 5 -24.35 19.77 -3.57
N GLU A 6 -25.11 18.67 -3.58
CA GLU A 6 -24.63 17.42 -3.01
C GLU A 6 -23.40 17.01 -3.84
N GLU A 7 -22.22 17.49 -3.42
CA GLU A 7 -20.97 16.93 -3.85
C GLU A 7 -21.05 15.43 -3.59
N ASN A 8 -20.98 14.66 -4.65
CA ASN A 8 -20.79 13.23 -4.65
C ASN A 8 -19.54 12.97 -3.79
N ARG A 9 -19.73 12.69 -2.49
CA ARG A 9 -18.63 12.38 -1.57
C ARG A 9 -18.07 11.04 -2.01
N GLU A 10 -17.12 11.09 -2.92
CA GLU A 10 -16.28 9.92 -3.22
C GLU A 10 -15.81 9.37 -1.88
N ALA A 11 -16.19 8.13 -1.59
CA ALA A 11 -15.87 7.52 -0.31
C ALA A 11 -14.37 7.22 -0.28
N TYR A 12 -13.62 7.97 0.50
CA TYR A 12 -12.20 7.69 0.74
C TYR A 12 -12.05 6.49 1.67
N MET A 13 -11.23 5.52 1.25
CA MET A 13 -10.81 4.41 2.10
C MET A 13 -9.78 4.84 3.12
N ILE A 14 -8.80 5.67 2.71
CA ILE A 14 -7.72 6.16 3.58
C ILE A 14 -7.62 7.68 3.42
N GLN A 15 -7.52 8.39 4.55
CA GLN A 15 -7.23 9.82 4.59
C GLN A 15 -6.19 10.07 5.68
N CYS A 16 -5.04 10.55 5.27
CA CYS A 16 -3.96 11.00 6.14
C CYS A 16 -3.83 12.51 6.05
N ASP A 17 -3.76 13.15 7.20
CA ASP A 17 -3.66 14.58 7.34
C ASP A 17 -2.51 14.90 8.30
N ASN A 18 -1.40 15.42 7.77
CA ASN A 18 -0.17 15.72 8.50
C ASN A 18 0.29 14.57 9.41
N LEU A 19 0.32 13.34 8.87
CA LEU A 19 0.57 12.14 9.65
C LEU A 19 2.04 12.06 10.07
N VAL A 20 2.29 11.99 11.38
CA VAL A 20 3.64 11.94 11.95
C VAL A 20 3.82 10.67 12.76
N LYS A 21 5.00 10.04 12.61
CA LYS A 21 5.42 8.93 13.46
C LYS A 21 6.85 9.14 13.95
N ILE A 22 7.01 9.14 15.26
CA ILE A 22 8.30 9.20 15.95
C ILE A 22 8.46 7.93 16.78
N TYR A 23 9.55 7.22 16.56
CA TYR A 23 9.99 6.14 17.42
C TYR A 23 11.04 6.66 18.39
N LYS A 24 10.79 6.46 19.69
CA LYS A 24 11.71 6.87 20.75
C LYS A 24 12.33 5.64 21.41
N THR A 25 13.63 5.61 21.45
CA THR A 25 14.42 4.70 22.29
C THR A 25 15.08 5.49 23.43
N ARG A 26 15.81 4.83 24.31
CA ARG A 26 16.51 5.53 25.40
C ARG A 26 17.56 6.52 24.89
N ASP A 27 18.18 6.20 23.74
CA ASP A 27 19.36 6.91 23.24
C ASP A 27 19.14 7.59 21.88
N SER A 28 17.97 7.43 21.25
CA SER A 28 17.69 7.97 19.92
C SER A 28 16.20 8.21 19.67
N GLU A 29 15.94 9.19 18.80
CA GLU A 29 14.61 9.43 18.21
C GLU A 29 14.72 9.26 16.69
N VAL A 30 13.79 8.47 16.12
CA VAL A 30 13.68 8.29 14.67
C VAL A 30 12.35 8.85 14.21
N LEU A 31 12.40 9.89 13.40
CA LEU A 31 11.24 10.47 12.75
C LEU A 31 10.93 9.69 11.47
N ALA A 32 10.07 8.69 11.58
CA ALA A 32 9.75 7.77 10.50
C ALA A 32 8.75 8.32 9.49
N LEU A 33 7.80 9.17 9.93
CA LEU A 33 6.91 9.95 9.05
C LEU A 33 6.89 11.40 9.49
N GLN A 34 6.94 12.31 8.52
CA GLN A 34 7.21 13.73 8.71
C GLN A 34 6.09 14.63 8.19
N GLY A 35 4.84 14.33 8.56
CA GLY A 35 3.69 15.10 8.08
C GLY A 35 3.22 14.61 6.71
N LEU A 36 2.92 13.31 6.60
CA LEU A 36 2.46 12.70 5.38
C LEU A 36 0.97 13.02 5.15
N ASP A 37 0.66 13.63 4.01
CA ASP A 37 -0.69 13.91 3.53
C ASP A 37 -1.02 12.96 2.37
N MET A 38 -2.10 12.17 2.47
CA MET A 38 -2.50 11.23 1.44
C MET A 38 -3.99 10.91 1.51
N THR A 39 -4.60 10.73 0.35
CA THR A 39 -5.94 10.17 0.21
C THR A 39 -5.94 8.97 -0.72
N VAL A 40 -6.71 7.94 -0.39
CA VAL A 40 -6.95 6.76 -1.23
C VAL A 40 -8.45 6.58 -1.35
N ARG A 41 -8.96 6.45 -2.56
CA ARG A 41 -10.39 6.21 -2.81
C ARG A 41 -10.76 4.76 -2.51
N SER A 42 -12.02 4.52 -2.14
CA SER A 42 -12.52 3.15 -2.01
C SER A 42 -12.49 2.44 -3.37
N GLY A 43 -11.99 1.20 -3.38
CA GLY A 43 -11.84 0.42 -4.61
C GLY A 43 -10.64 0.83 -5.47
N GLU A 44 -9.67 1.56 -4.94
CA GLU A 44 -8.43 1.90 -5.64
C GLU A 44 -7.38 0.79 -5.49
N LEU A 45 -6.61 0.54 -6.55
CA LEU A 45 -5.42 -0.31 -6.54
C LEU A 45 -4.20 0.59 -6.75
N LEU A 46 -3.34 0.69 -5.73
CA LEU A 46 -2.17 1.57 -5.76
C LEU A 46 -0.92 0.90 -5.18
N ALA A 47 0.23 1.42 -5.58
CA ALA A 47 1.52 1.05 -5.01
C ALA A 47 2.15 2.22 -4.25
N VAL A 48 2.87 1.91 -3.18
CA VAL A 48 3.73 2.84 -2.44
C VAL A 48 5.16 2.34 -2.56
N VAL A 49 6.00 3.18 -3.16
CA VAL A 49 7.42 2.87 -3.41
C VAL A 49 8.35 3.78 -2.59
N GLY A 50 9.61 3.41 -2.50
CA GLY A 50 10.65 4.20 -1.86
C GLY A 50 11.81 3.35 -1.37
N LYS A 51 12.93 3.99 -1.03
CA LYS A 51 14.13 3.31 -0.51
C LYS A 51 13.85 2.61 0.83
N SER A 52 14.71 1.66 1.22
CA SER A 52 14.64 1.07 2.57
C SER A 52 14.75 2.18 3.63
N GLY A 53 13.95 2.10 4.69
CA GLY A 53 13.93 3.11 5.74
C GLY A 53 13.12 4.39 5.43
N SER A 54 12.51 4.53 4.25
CA SER A 54 11.73 5.73 3.90
C SER A 54 10.39 5.91 4.63
N GLY A 55 9.97 4.94 5.47
CA GLY A 55 8.73 5.01 6.26
C GLY A 55 7.56 4.17 5.74
N LYS A 56 7.70 3.44 4.61
CA LYS A 56 6.63 2.66 3.98
C LYS A 56 5.96 1.63 4.91
N SER A 57 6.75 0.75 5.51
CA SER A 57 6.22 -0.28 6.43
C SER A 57 5.66 0.35 7.71
N THR A 58 6.23 1.46 8.17
CA THR A 58 5.65 2.26 9.27
C THR A 58 4.27 2.78 8.90
N PHE A 59 4.13 3.36 7.71
CA PHE A 59 2.86 3.84 7.19
C PHE A 59 1.84 2.70 7.08
N LEU A 60 2.24 1.56 6.49
CA LEU A 60 1.40 0.38 6.35
C LEU A 60 0.92 -0.16 7.71
N ASN A 61 1.82 -0.23 8.70
CA ASN A 61 1.48 -0.67 10.06
C ASN A 61 0.46 0.24 10.75
N MET A 62 0.55 1.55 10.55
CA MET A 62 -0.44 2.47 11.10
C MET A 62 -1.81 2.30 10.46
N ILE A 63 -1.89 2.20 9.13
CA ILE A 63 -3.15 1.92 8.42
C ILE A 63 -3.71 0.57 8.87
N GLY A 64 -2.88 -0.45 9.03
CA GLY A 64 -3.28 -1.78 9.50
C GLY A 64 -3.72 -1.82 10.97
N GLY A 65 -3.62 -0.71 11.71
CA GLY A 65 -3.94 -0.64 13.14
C GLY A 65 -2.99 -1.45 14.02
N LEU A 66 -1.75 -1.64 13.57
CA LEU A 66 -0.69 -2.36 14.29
C LEU A 66 0.19 -1.41 15.09
N ASP A 67 0.22 -0.14 14.68
CA ASP A 67 0.93 0.92 15.36
C ASP A 67 0.07 2.20 15.39
N LYS A 68 0.34 3.10 16.33
CA LYS A 68 -0.39 4.37 16.48
C LYS A 68 0.44 5.53 15.94
N PRO A 69 -0.18 6.50 15.25
CA PRO A 69 0.46 7.76 14.93
C PRO A 69 0.96 8.50 16.18
N SER A 70 2.02 9.29 16.03
CA SER A 70 2.49 10.22 17.08
C SER A 70 1.73 11.54 17.04
N ALA A 71 1.34 12.01 15.83
CA ALA A 71 0.53 13.20 15.61
C ALA A 71 -0.17 13.13 14.24
N GLY A 72 -1.04 14.10 13.96
CA GLY A 72 -1.82 14.19 12.75
C GLY A 72 -3.15 13.45 12.83
N LYS A 73 -3.74 13.13 11.65
CA LYS A 73 -5.03 12.44 11.54
C LYS A 73 -4.90 11.26 10.61
N LEU A 74 -5.46 10.12 11.01
CA LEU A 74 -5.55 8.92 10.19
C LEU A 74 -6.98 8.39 10.23
N MET A 75 -7.68 8.51 9.10
CA MET A 75 -9.02 7.96 8.90
C MET A 75 -8.93 6.77 7.94
N VAL A 76 -9.54 5.64 8.27
CA VAL A 76 -9.66 4.48 7.38
C VAL A 76 -11.09 3.95 7.46
N ASP A 77 -11.73 3.73 6.31
CA ASP A 77 -13.15 3.34 6.19
C ASP A 77 -14.05 4.23 7.08
N GLY A 78 -13.80 5.56 7.05
CA GLY A 78 -14.53 6.55 7.86
C GLY A 78 -14.22 6.54 9.36
N LYS A 79 -13.28 5.72 9.84
CA LYS A 79 -12.95 5.54 11.25
C LYS A 79 -11.61 6.20 11.60
N ASN A 80 -11.57 6.96 12.70
CA ASN A 80 -10.34 7.59 13.17
C ASN A 80 -9.50 6.61 14.02
N LEU A 81 -8.41 6.09 13.45
CA LEU A 81 -7.56 5.10 14.10
C LEU A 81 -6.79 5.67 15.32
N PHE A 82 -6.62 7.00 15.38
CA PHE A 82 -5.90 7.65 16.49
C PHE A 82 -6.63 7.50 17.83
N ILE A 83 -7.97 7.57 17.79
CA ILE A 83 -8.81 7.57 19.00
C ILE A 83 -9.53 6.24 19.28
N MET A 84 -9.34 5.23 18.40
CA MET A 84 -9.96 3.92 18.62
C MET A 84 -9.56 3.29 19.95
N THR A 85 -10.53 2.72 20.63
CA THR A 85 -10.33 1.80 21.76
C THR A 85 -9.71 0.47 21.27
N GLN A 86 -9.11 -0.29 22.17
CA GLN A 86 -8.56 -1.62 21.82
C GLN A 86 -9.62 -2.56 21.23
N LYS A 87 -10.86 -2.50 21.74
CA LYS A 87 -11.97 -3.33 21.27
C LYS A 87 -12.36 -2.96 19.82
N GLU A 88 -12.47 -1.68 19.52
CA GLU A 88 -12.76 -1.20 18.17
C GLU A 88 -11.63 -1.54 17.20
N LEU A 89 -10.37 -1.44 17.64
CA LEU A 89 -9.20 -1.78 16.84
C LEU A 89 -9.16 -3.29 16.49
N VAL A 90 -9.57 -4.16 17.42
CA VAL A 90 -9.71 -5.59 17.16
C VAL A 90 -10.79 -5.85 16.10
N GLU A 91 -11.96 -5.21 16.22
CA GLU A 91 -13.03 -5.34 15.22
C GLU A 91 -12.62 -4.78 13.85
N TYR A 92 -11.89 -3.66 13.83
CA TYR A 92 -11.31 -3.08 12.62
C TYR A 92 -10.39 -4.08 11.90
N LYS A 93 -9.43 -4.67 12.62
CA LYS A 93 -8.48 -5.66 12.07
C LYS A 93 -9.18 -6.94 11.60
N LYS A 94 -10.26 -7.36 12.24
CA LYS A 94 -11.02 -8.55 11.82
C LYS A 94 -11.83 -8.35 10.54
N LYS A 95 -12.44 -7.16 10.36
CA LYS A 95 -13.50 -6.94 9.38
C LYS A 95 -13.10 -6.00 8.24
N THR A 96 -12.16 -5.08 8.48
CA THR A 96 -11.84 -4.03 7.51
C THR A 96 -10.54 -4.34 6.77
N VAL A 97 -9.54 -4.91 7.44
CA VAL A 97 -8.18 -5.05 6.91
C VAL A 97 -7.79 -6.50 6.73
N GLY A 98 -7.25 -6.83 5.55
CA GLY A 98 -6.43 -8.00 5.31
C GLY A 98 -4.97 -7.58 5.21
N PHE A 99 -4.05 -8.35 5.79
CA PHE A 99 -2.64 -8.00 5.78
C PHE A 99 -1.79 -9.14 5.21
N VAL A 100 -1.03 -8.85 4.17
CA VAL A 100 -0.03 -9.75 3.57
C VAL A 100 1.36 -9.24 3.96
N TRP A 101 2.07 -10.02 4.78
CA TRP A 101 3.39 -9.66 5.29
C TRP A 101 4.51 -10.02 4.32
N GLN A 102 5.60 -9.26 4.35
CA GLN A 102 6.84 -9.60 3.66
C GLN A 102 7.37 -10.99 4.06
N ASN A 103 7.27 -11.35 5.34
CA ASN A 103 7.64 -12.67 5.84
C ASN A 103 6.38 -13.52 6.01
N ASN A 104 6.19 -14.50 5.13
CA ASN A 104 5.03 -15.41 5.12
C ASN A 104 4.84 -16.17 6.44
N ALA A 105 5.91 -16.48 7.16
CA ALA A 105 5.85 -17.18 8.44
C ALA A 105 5.00 -16.45 9.50
N ARG A 106 4.76 -15.13 9.34
CA ARG A 106 3.88 -14.37 10.24
C ARG A 106 2.39 -14.67 10.04
N ASN A 107 2.01 -15.19 8.87
CA ASN A 107 0.62 -15.48 8.54
C ASN A 107 0.27 -16.97 8.61
N LEU A 108 1.26 -17.86 8.74
CA LEU A 108 1.08 -19.29 8.59
C LEU A 108 1.42 -20.05 9.88
N PHE A 109 0.54 -20.95 10.26
CA PHE A 109 0.78 -21.90 11.34
C PHE A 109 1.42 -23.17 10.75
N PRO A 110 2.66 -23.52 11.10
CA PRO A 110 3.43 -24.56 10.41
C PRO A 110 2.87 -25.97 10.61
N TYR A 111 2.10 -26.21 11.67
CA TYR A 111 1.47 -27.51 11.98
C TYR A 111 0.10 -27.69 11.33
N LEU A 112 -0.51 -26.63 10.80
CA LEU A 112 -1.76 -26.67 10.05
C LEU A 112 -1.49 -26.84 8.54
N ASN A 113 -2.42 -27.51 7.83
CA ASN A 113 -2.38 -27.52 6.37
C ASN A 113 -2.90 -26.20 5.76
N ALA A 114 -2.81 -26.06 4.43
CA ALA A 114 -3.21 -24.84 3.75
C ALA A 114 -4.69 -24.47 3.98
N LEU A 115 -5.60 -25.45 3.88
CA LEU A 115 -7.03 -25.27 4.11
C LEU A 115 -7.32 -24.82 5.55
N GLU A 116 -6.69 -25.44 6.53
CA GLU A 116 -6.85 -25.10 7.95
C GLU A 116 -6.33 -23.70 8.24
N ASN A 117 -5.16 -23.33 7.72
CA ASN A 117 -4.59 -21.99 7.87
C ASN A 117 -5.55 -20.90 7.41
N ILE A 118 -6.19 -21.04 6.24
CA ILE A 118 -7.16 -20.08 5.71
C ILE A 118 -8.40 -19.96 6.59
N GLN A 119 -8.80 -21.03 7.26
CA GLN A 119 -9.97 -21.02 8.15
C GLN A 119 -9.72 -20.30 9.49
N VAL A 120 -8.46 -20.17 9.94
CA VAL A 120 -8.13 -19.58 11.25
C VAL A 120 -8.73 -18.17 11.45
N PRO A 121 -8.57 -17.21 10.55
CA PRO A 121 -9.17 -15.87 10.73
C PRO A 121 -10.70 -15.90 10.82
N MET A 122 -11.34 -16.84 10.13
CA MET A 122 -12.79 -16.98 10.10
C MET A 122 -13.37 -17.49 11.44
N LEU A 123 -12.56 -18.15 12.26
CA LEU A 123 -12.96 -18.56 13.62
C LEU A 123 -13.29 -17.36 14.50
N PHE A 124 -12.53 -16.28 14.35
CA PHE A 124 -12.69 -15.04 15.15
C PHE A 124 -13.89 -14.20 14.73
N THR A 125 -14.45 -14.43 13.54
CA THR A 125 -15.65 -13.74 13.03
C THR A 125 -16.92 -14.58 13.19
N GLY A 126 -16.79 -15.85 13.62
CA GLY A 126 -17.92 -16.78 13.78
C GLY A 126 -18.49 -17.28 12.45
N GLU A 127 -17.70 -17.23 11.37
CA GLU A 127 -18.15 -17.70 10.06
C GLU A 127 -18.50 -19.18 10.09
N LYS A 128 -19.69 -19.54 9.62
CA LYS A 128 -20.18 -20.93 9.65
C LYS A 128 -19.73 -21.74 8.43
N GLN A 129 -19.59 -21.10 7.27
CA GLN A 129 -19.20 -21.72 6.01
C GLN A 129 -17.68 -21.61 5.77
N ARG A 130 -16.88 -21.79 6.82
CA ARG A 130 -15.42 -21.59 6.75
C ARG A 130 -14.73 -22.48 5.73
N LYS A 131 -15.15 -23.76 5.65
CA LYS A 131 -14.53 -24.74 4.75
C LYS A 131 -14.80 -24.40 3.29
N GLU A 132 -16.04 -24.07 2.97
CA GLU A 132 -16.48 -23.70 1.62
C GLU A 132 -15.74 -22.42 1.15
N LYS A 133 -15.76 -21.37 1.96
CA LYS A 133 -15.03 -20.13 1.68
C LYS A 133 -13.52 -20.32 1.56
N ALA A 134 -12.93 -21.16 2.39
CA ALA A 134 -11.50 -21.46 2.29
C ALA A 134 -11.15 -22.23 1.01
N LEU A 135 -12.04 -23.09 0.50
CA LEU A 135 -11.87 -23.77 -0.79
C LEU A 135 -11.97 -22.77 -1.95
N GLU A 136 -12.92 -21.84 -1.94
CA GLU A 136 -13.04 -20.77 -2.92
C GLU A 136 -11.76 -19.89 -2.95
N LEU A 137 -11.23 -19.55 -1.79
CA LEU A 137 -9.97 -18.78 -1.69
C LEU A 137 -8.76 -19.57 -2.20
N LEU A 138 -8.70 -20.88 -1.95
CA LEU A 138 -7.67 -21.75 -2.51
C LEU A 138 -7.74 -21.80 -4.03
N GLU A 139 -8.93 -21.82 -4.59
CA GLU A 139 -9.15 -21.75 -6.05
C GLU A 139 -8.68 -20.40 -6.60
N LEU A 140 -9.09 -19.29 -6.00
CA LEU A 140 -8.70 -17.94 -6.36
C LEU A 140 -7.17 -17.77 -6.44
N VAL A 141 -6.42 -18.34 -5.48
CA VAL A 141 -4.95 -18.26 -5.46
C VAL A 141 -4.26 -19.42 -6.18
N GLY A 142 -5.01 -20.28 -6.91
CA GLY A 142 -4.49 -21.41 -7.67
C GLY A 142 -3.85 -22.52 -6.83
N MET A 143 -4.34 -22.72 -5.59
CA MET A 143 -3.76 -23.65 -4.62
C MET A 143 -4.67 -24.81 -4.24
N SER A 144 -5.75 -25.08 -4.97
CA SER A 144 -6.70 -26.17 -4.69
C SER A 144 -6.04 -27.54 -4.61
N HIS A 145 -5.00 -27.78 -5.43
CA HIS A 145 -4.25 -29.04 -5.46
C HIS A 145 -3.34 -29.25 -4.25
N ARG A 146 -3.05 -28.19 -3.47
CA ARG A 146 -2.19 -28.18 -2.27
C ARG A 146 -2.96 -28.03 -0.95
N LYS A 147 -4.28 -28.11 -0.98
CA LYS A 147 -5.15 -27.79 0.18
C LYS A 147 -4.81 -28.53 1.47
N TYR A 148 -4.27 -29.74 1.40
CA TYR A 148 -3.91 -30.55 2.55
C TYR A 148 -2.40 -30.56 2.86
N ASN A 149 -1.58 -29.86 2.06
CA ASN A 149 -0.16 -29.76 2.30
C ASN A 149 0.12 -28.82 3.49
N LYS A 150 1.11 -29.19 4.31
CA LYS A 150 1.65 -28.35 5.37
C LYS A 150 2.68 -27.38 4.84
N LEU A 151 3.01 -26.34 5.63
CA LEU A 151 3.93 -25.30 5.24
C LEU A 151 5.27 -25.81 4.71
N ALA A 152 5.86 -26.82 5.36
CA ALA A 152 7.15 -27.42 4.98
C ALA A 152 7.13 -28.11 3.61
N GLU A 153 5.96 -28.44 3.08
CA GLU A 153 5.75 -29.11 1.80
C GLU A 153 5.46 -28.11 0.66
N LEU A 154 5.42 -26.81 0.97
CA LEU A 154 5.11 -25.73 0.04
C LEU A 154 6.36 -24.91 -0.29
N SER A 155 6.52 -24.56 -1.58
CA SER A 155 7.53 -23.59 -2.01
C SER A 155 7.22 -22.19 -1.45
N GLY A 156 8.21 -21.30 -1.44
CA GLY A 156 8.03 -19.91 -0.98
C GLY A 156 6.90 -19.18 -1.71
N GLY A 157 6.77 -19.35 -3.02
CA GLY A 157 5.69 -18.76 -3.81
C GLY A 157 4.31 -19.39 -3.51
N GLU A 158 4.25 -20.70 -3.19
CA GLU A 158 3.01 -21.35 -2.76
C GLU A 158 2.60 -20.85 -1.38
N GLN A 159 3.54 -20.72 -0.44
CA GLN A 159 3.30 -20.13 0.88
C GLN A 159 2.78 -18.69 0.77
N GLN A 160 3.35 -17.87 -0.14
CA GLN A 160 2.90 -16.50 -0.39
C GLN A 160 1.45 -16.47 -0.87
N ARG A 161 1.06 -17.35 -1.79
CA ARG A 161 -0.32 -17.44 -2.26
C ARG A 161 -1.29 -17.86 -1.14
N ILE A 162 -0.89 -18.77 -0.27
CA ILE A 162 -1.68 -19.14 0.92
C ILE A 162 -1.79 -17.96 1.89
N ALA A 163 -0.70 -17.20 2.12
CA ALA A 163 -0.73 -15.99 2.95
C ALA A 163 -1.72 -14.92 2.40
N ILE A 164 -1.79 -14.77 1.08
CA ILE A 164 -2.80 -13.91 0.43
C ILE A 164 -4.21 -14.44 0.70
N ALA A 165 -4.46 -15.74 0.54
CA ALA A 165 -5.76 -16.34 0.84
C ALA A 165 -6.18 -16.14 2.30
N ILE A 166 -5.25 -16.24 3.25
CA ILE A 166 -5.48 -15.97 4.68
C ILE A 166 -5.87 -14.50 4.90
N ALA A 167 -5.16 -13.56 4.25
CA ALA A 167 -5.47 -12.14 4.35
C ALA A 167 -6.88 -11.80 3.80
N LEU A 168 -7.38 -12.59 2.86
CA LEU A 168 -8.71 -12.44 2.25
C LEU A 168 -9.83 -13.19 2.99
N ALA A 169 -9.50 -14.00 3.99
CA ALA A 169 -10.43 -14.94 4.65
C ALA A 169 -11.71 -14.28 5.17
N ASN A 170 -11.62 -13.06 5.68
CA ASN A 170 -12.76 -12.30 6.21
C ASN A 170 -13.32 -11.26 5.22
N ALA A 171 -13.05 -11.41 3.92
CA ALA A 171 -13.48 -10.49 2.87
C ALA A 171 -13.22 -9.01 3.22
N PRO A 172 -11.94 -8.60 3.43
CA PRO A 172 -11.60 -7.27 3.88
C PRO A 172 -11.95 -6.22 2.82
N LYS A 173 -12.29 -5.00 3.26
CA LYS A 173 -12.47 -3.84 2.37
C LYS A 173 -11.14 -3.28 1.89
N LEU A 174 -10.08 -3.43 2.69
CA LEU A 174 -8.73 -2.94 2.46
C LEU A 174 -7.73 -4.09 2.58
N LEU A 175 -7.00 -4.37 1.51
CA LEU A 175 -5.88 -5.29 1.51
C LEU A 175 -4.58 -4.50 1.54
N LEU A 176 -3.77 -4.74 2.56
CA LEU A 176 -2.43 -4.18 2.73
C LEU A 176 -1.40 -5.26 2.43
N ALA A 177 -0.49 -5.00 1.51
CA ALA A 177 0.53 -5.96 1.11
C ALA A 177 1.93 -5.34 1.24
N ASP A 178 2.74 -5.86 2.17
CA ASP A 178 4.13 -5.44 2.40
C ASP A 178 5.06 -6.37 1.65
N GLU A 179 5.67 -5.86 0.56
CA GLU A 179 6.60 -6.60 -0.31
C GLU A 179 6.06 -7.97 -0.75
N PRO A 180 4.83 -8.07 -1.29
CA PRO A 180 4.16 -9.36 -1.51
C PRO A 180 4.85 -10.24 -2.54
N THR A 181 5.82 -9.73 -3.28
CA THR A 181 6.54 -10.43 -4.35
C THR A 181 8.05 -10.48 -4.14
N GLY A 182 8.55 -9.98 -3.01
CA GLY A 182 10.00 -9.82 -2.75
C GLY A 182 10.81 -11.12 -2.67
N SER A 183 10.15 -12.27 -2.51
CA SER A 183 10.81 -13.58 -2.38
C SER A 183 10.31 -14.63 -3.38
N VAL A 184 9.67 -14.20 -4.47
CA VAL A 184 9.11 -15.10 -5.49
C VAL A 184 9.66 -14.77 -6.89
N ASP A 185 9.58 -15.74 -7.80
CA ASP A 185 9.97 -15.55 -9.21
C ASP A 185 8.99 -14.62 -9.95
N LYS A 186 9.42 -14.11 -11.12
CA LYS A 186 8.66 -13.15 -11.92
C LYS A 186 7.27 -13.67 -12.30
N LYS A 187 7.15 -14.94 -12.67
CA LYS A 187 5.86 -15.55 -13.07
C LYS A 187 4.88 -15.58 -11.89
N THR A 188 5.36 -15.94 -10.71
CA THR A 188 4.57 -15.90 -9.47
C THR A 188 4.22 -14.47 -9.07
N SER A 189 5.15 -13.52 -9.26
CA SER A 189 4.92 -12.09 -9.02
C SER A 189 3.78 -11.54 -9.90
N ASP A 190 3.82 -11.82 -11.21
CA ASP A 190 2.77 -11.41 -12.14
C ASP A 190 1.42 -12.03 -11.77
N TYR A 191 1.40 -13.32 -11.41
CA TYR A 191 0.18 -14.00 -10.96
C TYR A 191 -0.41 -13.38 -9.68
N ILE A 192 0.42 -13.01 -8.70
CA ILE A 192 -0.03 -12.32 -7.48
C ILE A 192 -0.67 -10.97 -7.82
N LEU A 193 -0.07 -10.23 -8.73
CA LEU A 193 -0.63 -8.94 -9.16
C LEU A 193 -1.99 -9.13 -9.87
N ASP A 194 -2.14 -10.16 -10.67
CA ASP A 194 -3.41 -10.49 -11.33
C ASP A 194 -4.49 -10.86 -10.31
N ILE A 195 -4.16 -11.58 -9.23
CA ILE A 195 -5.07 -11.81 -8.11
C ILE A 195 -5.53 -10.46 -7.51
N PHE A 196 -4.62 -9.52 -7.26
CA PHE A 196 -4.97 -8.22 -6.68
C PHE A 196 -5.84 -7.38 -7.62
N ARG A 197 -5.58 -7.40 -8.92
CA ARG A 197 -6.42 -6.76 -9.94
C ARG A 197 -7.82 -7.36 -9.98
N GLU A 198 -7.92 -8.69 -9.97
CA GLU A 198 -9.21 -9.38 -9.98
C GLU A 198 -10.04 -9.06 -8.74
N LEU A 199 -9.42 -9.04 -7.56
CA LEU A 199 -10.07 -8.63 -6.31
C LEU A 199 -10.56 -7.18 -6.35
N ASN A 200 -9.72 -6.29 -6.86
CA ASN A 200 -10.07 -4.88 -7.00
C ASN A 200 -11.25 -4.71 -7.96
N ARG A 201 -11.21 -5.38 -9.12
CA ARG A 201 -12.25 -5.28 -10.15
C ARG A 201 -13.58 -5.90 -9.71
N SER A 202 -13.56 -7.16 -9.24
CA SER A 202 -14.76 -7.94 -8.96
C SER A 202 -15.40 -7.61 -7.61
N LYS A 203 -14.61 -7.34 -6.57
CA LYS A 203 -15.07 -7.10 -5.21
C LYS A 203 -14.93 -5.66 -4.74
N LYS A 204 -14.39 -4.78 -5.59
CA LYS A 204 -14.07 -3.38 -5.24
C LYS A 204 -13.23 -3.25 -3.97
N THR A 205 -12.42 -4.27 -3.68
CA THR A 205 -11.48 -4.23 -2.56
C THR A 205 -10.42 -3.17 -2.86
N THR A 206 -10.17 -2.27 -1.93
CA THR A 206 -9.04 -1.34 -2.02
C THR A 206 -7.76 -2.12 -1.74
N VAL A 207 -6.75 -1.98 -2.59
CA VAL A 207 -5.48 -2.70 -2.45
C VAL A 207 -4.33 -1.70 -2.42
N LEU A 208 -3.54 -1.73 -1.35
CA LEU A 208 -2.32 -0.94 -1.20
C LEU A 208 -1.12 -1.87 -1.12
N ILE A 209 -0.24 -1.78 -2.10
CA ILE A 209 0.98 -2.57 -2.20
C ILE A 209 2.17 -1.69 -1.83
N VAL A 210 2.95 -2.09 -0.84
CA VAL A 210 4.26 -1.50 -0.56
C VAL A 210 5.32 -2.35 -1.24
N THR A 211 6.18 -1.73 -2.05
CA THR A 211 7.27 -2.45 -2.73
C THR A 211 8.45 -1.53 -3.04
N HIS A 212 9.63 -2.12 -3.22
CA HIS A 212 10.80 -1.46 -3.81
C HIS A 212 10.97 -1.82 -5.29
N ASP A 213 10.16 -2.72 -5.83
CA ASP A 213 10.14 -3.10 -7.24
C ASP A 213 9.32 -2.08 -8.05
N ASN A 214 10.03 -1.14 -8.69
CA ASN A 214 9.43 -0.14 -9.56
C ASN A 214 8.74 -0.75 -10.80
N ALA A 215 9.21 -1.89 -11.30
CA ALA A 215 8.60 -2.54 -12.46
C ALA A 215 7.23 -3.13 -12.10
N LEU A 216 7.07 -3.67 -10.89
CA LEU A 216 5.78 -4.10 -10.37
C LEU A 216 4.87 -2.91 -10.07
N ALA A 217 5.42 -1.87 -9.43
CA ALA A 217 4.65 -0.68 -9.06
C ALA A 217 4.01 0.00 -10.29
N ARG A 218 4.74 0.11 -11.38
CA ARG A 218 4.23 0.70 -12.65
C ARG A 218 3.11 -0.10 -13.31
N LYS A 219 2.82 -1.30 -12.83
CA LYS A 219 1.70 -2.13 -13.32
C LYS A 219 0.37 -1.83 -12.62
N VAL A 220 0.30 -0.81 -11.76
CA VAL A 220 -0.94 -0.33 -11.13
C VAL A 220 -1.26 1.09 -11.57
N ASN A 221 -2.50 1.53 -11.36
CA ASN A 221 -2.97 2.80 -11.91
C ASN A 221 -2.37 4.04 -11.21
N ARG A 222 -1.96 3.90 -9.95
CA ARG A 222 -1.37 4.98 -9.16
C ARG A 222 -0.19 4.49 -8.35
N VAL A 223 0.92 5.22 -8.41
CA VAL A 223 2.13 4.94 -7.63
C VAL A 223 2.48 6.17 -6.81
N ILE A 224 2.69 5.98 -5.52
CA ILE A 224 3.09 7.03 -4.58
C ILE A 224 4.51 6.76 -4.13
N SER A 225 5.40 7.73 -4.29
CA SER A 225 6.77 7.64 -3.83
C SER A 225 6.92 8.27 -2.44
N ILE A 226 7.43 7.49 -1.47
CA ILE A 226 7.76 8.00 -0.13
C ILE A 226 9.27 8.08 0.00
N GLN A 227 9.75 9.28 0.35
CA GLN A 227 11.14 9.57 0.65
C GLN A 227 11.23 10.33 1.98
N ASP A 228 12.11 9.90 2.88
CA ASP A 228 12.34 10.53 4.18
C ASP A 228 11.04 10.83 4.97
N GLY A 229 10.11 9.88 4.96
CA GLY A 229 8.84 9.98 5.68
C GLY A 229 7.81 10.94 5.08
N LYS A 230 8.00 11.42 3.84
CA LYS A 230 7.08 12.30 3.09
C LYS A 230 6.76 11.73 1.73
N ILE A 231 5.65 12.17 1.14
CA ILE A 231 5.38 11.90 -0.27
C ILE A 231 6.24 12.85 -1.10
N SER A 232 7.01 12.30 -2.04
CA SER A 232 7.86 13.05 -2.97
C SER A 232 7.20 13.22 -4.34
N SER A 233 6.59 12.18 -4.88
CA SER A 233 5.90 12.23 -6.17
C SER A 233 4.76 11.22 -6.25
N GLU A 234 3.88 11.43 -7.21
CA GLU A 234 2.83 10.50 -7.61
C GLU A 234 2.88 10.29 -9.11
N LEU A 235 2.75 9.03 -9.55
CA LEU A 235 2.55 8.67 -10.94
C LEU A 235 1.12 8.18 -11.13
N HIS A 236 0.46 8.67 -12.16
CA HIS A 236 -0.86 8.22 -12.57
C HIS A 236 -0.79 7.63 -13.98
N ALA A 237 -1.40 6.48 -14.22
CA ALA A 237 -1.54 5.95 -15.56
C ALA A 237 -2.38 6.90 -16.42
N ARG A 238 -1.89 7.25 -17.62
CA ARG A 238 -2.61 8.13 -18.58
C ARG A 238 -3.86 7.47 -19.14
N TYR A 239 -3.88 6.15 -19.17
CA TYR A 239 -4.95 5.35 -19.76
C TYR A 239 -5.30 4.19 -18.85
N ASP A 240 -6.50 3.64 -19.04
CA ASP A 240 -6.88 2.41 -18.35
C ASP A 240 -5.93 1.27 -18.80
N LEU A 241 -5.14 0.75 -17.86
CA LEU A 241 -4.11 -0.25 -18.12
C LEU A 241 -4.67 -1.56 -18.70
N GLU A 242 -6.00 -1.78 -18.61
CA GLU A 242 -6.67 -2.91 -19.26
C GLU A 242 -6.79 -2.74 -20.78
N ALA A 243 -6.83 -1.50 -21.27
CA ALA A 243 -6.93 -1.19 -22.71
C ALA A 243 -5.56 -1.29 -23.43
N LEU A 244 -4.45 -1.35 -22.69
CA LEU A 244 -3.09 -1.22 -23.21
C LEU A 244 -2.27 -2.50 -23.11
N LYS A 245 -2.82 -3.65 -23.44
CA LYS A 245 -2.06 -4.92 -23.43
C LYS A 245 -0.83 -4.96 -24.37
N GLU A 246 -0.61 -3.95 -25.20
CA GLU A 246 0.41 -3.96 -26.27
C GLU A 246 1.34 -2.74 -26.34
N LEU A 247 1.17 -1.69 -25.52
CA LEU A 247 2.04 -0.50 -25.55
C LEU A 247 3.10 -0.52 -24.45
N ALA A 248 4.29 -0.01 -24.77
CA ALA A 248 5.41 0.07 -23.83
C ALA A 248 5.01 0.87 -22.56
N TRP A 249 5.15 0.24 -21.42
CA TRP A 249 4.74 0.75 -20.10
C TRP A 249 5.38 2.08 -19.71
N GLU A 250 6.48 2.47 -20.34
CA GLU A 250 7.24 3.69 -20.02
C GLU A 250 6.56 4.98 -20.47
N GLU A 251 5.69 4.91 -21.49
CA GLU A 251 5.01 6.09 -22.04
C GLU A 251 3.62 6.37 -21.44
N GLY A 252 3.13 5.49 -20.56
CA GLY A 252 1.75 5.48 -20.06
C GLY A 252 1.50 6.18 -18.73
N HIS A 253 2.52 6.78 -18.07
CA HIS A 253 2.35 7.43 -16.77
C HIS A 253 2.73 8.90 -16.82
N GLU A 254 1.97 9.72 -16.08
CA GLU A 254 2.33 11.10 -15.77
C GLU A 254 2.88 11.17 -14.35
N GLU A 255 4.04 11.80 -14.18
CA GLU A 255 4.66 12.01 -12.88
C GLU A 255 4.33 13.40 -12.35
N TYR A 256 3.81 13.46 -11.14
CA TYR A 256 3.50 14.68 -10.43
C TYR A 256 4.40 14.80 -9.21
N THR A 257 5.09 15.95 -9.08
CA THR A 257 5.77 16.29 -7.84
C THR A 257 4.78 16.93 -6.88
N ILE A 258 4.75 16.47 -5.64
CA ILE A 258 3.76 16.88 -4.65
C ILE A 258 4.26 18.07 -3.83
N LEU A 259 3.44 19.12 -3.75
CA LEU A 259 3.64 20.23 -2.81
C LEU A 259 3.05 19.85 -1.44
N ASP A 260 3.84 20.02 -0.38
CA ASP A 260 3.32 19.89 0.98
C ASP A 260 2.45 21.13 1.36
N ARG A 261 1.80 21.10 2.53
CA ARG A 261 0.96 22.21 2.99
C ARG A 261 1.69 23.54 3.21
N ALA A 262 3.01 23.50 3.28
CA ALA A 262 3.84 24.71 3.34
C ALA A 262 4.33 25.15 1.96
N ASN A 263 3.72 24.62 0.89
CA ASN A 263 4.08 24.86 -0.51
C ASN A 263 5.54 24.50 -0.83
N ARG A 264 6.09 23.46 -0.18
CA ARG A 264 7.43 22.95 -0.44
C ARG A 264 7.33 21.72 -1.34
N LEU A 265 8.24 21.61 -2.29
CA LEU A 265 8.43 20.40 -3.09
C LEU A 265 9.77 19.75 -2.75
N GLN A 266 9.83 18.42 -2.89
CA GLN A 266 11.07 17.67 -2.76
C GLN A 266 11.59 17.32 -4.15
N LEU A 267 12.75 17.87 -4.50
CA LEU A 267 13.40 17.54 -5.76
C LEU A 267 14.06 16.15 -5.65
N PRO A 268 13.89 15.26 -6.67
CA PRO A 268 14.60 13.99 -6.72
C PRO A 268 16.11 14.18 -6.64
N SER A 269 16.80 13.33 -5.86
CA SER A 269 18.26 13.42 -5.69
C SER A 269 19.01 13.34 -7.02
N GLU A 270 18.52 12.51 -7.97
CA GLU A 270 19.10 12.39 -9.31
C GLU A 270 19.04 13.70 -10.12
N MET A 271 17.98 14.50 -9.94
CA MET A 271 17.89 15.82 -10.57
C MET A 271 18.91 16.79 -9.95
N LEU A 272 19.04 16.79 -8.62
CA LEU A 272 20.01 17.65 -7.92
C LEU A 272 21.45 17.29 -8.30
N GLU A 273 21.78 16.00 -8.43
CA GLU A 273 23.08 15.51 -8.90
C GLU A 273 23.35 15.94 -10.35
N LYS A 274 22.39 15.74 -11.27
CA LYS A 274 22.51 16.17 -12.68
C LYS A 274 22.68 17.69 -12.82
N MET A 275 22.05 18.47 -11.94
CA MET A 275 22.18 19.92 -11.91
C MET A 275 23.49 20.40 -11.28
N GLY A 276 24.23 19.52 -10.57
CA GLY A 276 25.46 19.89 -9.86
C GLY A 276 25.21 20.81 -8.68
N VAL A 277 24.08 20.66 -7.97
CA VAL A 277 23.74 21.52 -6.83
C VAL A 277 24.72 21.31 -5.70
N GLN A 278 25.37 22.39 -5.26
CA GLN A 278 26.25 22.44 -4.11
C GLN A 278 25.60 23.25 -2.99
N ASP A 279 25.96 22.98 -1.73
CA ASP A 279 25.49 23.71 -0.54
C ASP A 279 23.96 23.75 -0.36
N ASN A 280 23.22 22.81 -0.96
CA ASN A 280 21.75 22.74 -0.89
C ASN A 280 21.03 24.07 -1.29
N LYS A 281 21.64 24.85 -2.17
CA LYS A 281 21.09 26.12 -2.65
C LYS A 281 20.76 26.05 -4.13
N VAL A 282 19.61 26.60 -4.49
CA VAL A 282 19.15 26.76 -5.87
C VAL A 282 18.61 28.18 -6.10
N ILE A 283 18.67 28.63 -7.34
CA ILE A 283 18.04 29.85 -7.78
C ILE A 283 16.70 29.52 -8.41
N LEU A 284 15.64 30.22 -8.02
CA LEU A 284 14.31 30.08 -8.62
C LEU A 284 14.07 31.30 -9.54
N GLU A 285 13.72 31.01 -10.77
CA GLU A 285 13.28 32.03 -11.77
C GLU A 285 11.85 31.67 -12.20
N PHE A 286 11.05 32.72 -12.42
CA PHE A 286 9.69 32.55 -12.95
C PHE A 286 9.64 33.19 -14.34
N GLU A 287 9.36 32.35 -15.33
CA GLU A 287 9.21 32.77 -16.73
C GLU A 287 7.84 32.33 -17.25
N GLN A 288 7.01 33.33 -17.63
CA GLN A 288 5.64 33.10 -18.11
C GLN A 288 4.81 32.28 -17.14
N ASP A 289 4.69 30.98 -17.35
CA ASP A 289 3.91 29.99 -16.55
C ASP A 289 4.78 28.87 -15.94
N ARG A 290 6.12 29.06 -15.93
CA ARG A 290 7.09 28.05 -15.51
C ARG A 290 7.99 28.54 -14.39
N ILE A 291 8.29 27.62 -13.46
CA ILE A 291 9.34 27.83 -12.46
C ILE A 291 10.58 27.09 -12.95
N ILE A 292 11.67 27.82 -13.12
CA ILE A 292 12.97 27.27 -13.50
C ILE A 292 13.84 27.21 -12.26
N ILE A 293 14.42 26.03 -12.01
CA ILE A 293 15.32 25.78 -10.89
C ILE A 293 16.74 25.66 -11.46
N LYS A 294 17.66 26.50 -11.00
CA LYS A 294 19.06 26.51 -11.43
C LYS A 294 20.01 26.27 -10.28
N ALA A 295 21.11 25.55 -10.54
CA ALA A 295 22.20 25.47 -9.57
C ALA A 295 22.84 26.86 -9.41
N VAL A 296 23.32 27.14 -8.21
CA VAL A 296 24.15 28.32 -7.96
C VAL A 296 25.52 28.05 -8.58
N SER A 297 25.93 28.87 -9.56
CA SER A 297 27.29 28.81 -10.09
C SER A 297 28.29 29.17 -9.00
N PRO A 298 29.43 28.46 -8.91
CA PRO A 298 30.47 28.72 -7.91
C PRO A 298 31.07 30.13 -8.09
#